data_fe81b4f67ac7d0dc6d316d919baa18a2
#
_entry.id   fe81b4f67ac7d0dc6d316d919baa18a2
#
_cell.length_a   1.000
_cell.length_b   1.000
_cell.length_c   1.000
_cell.angle_alpha   90.00
_cell.angle_beta   90.00
_cell.angle_gamma   90.00
#
_symmetry.space_group_name_H-M   'P 1'
#
loop_
_entity.id
_entity.type
_entity.pdbx_description
1 polymer ?
#
loop_
_entity_poly.entity_id
_entity_poly.type
_entity_poly.pdbx_seq_one_letter_code
_entity_poly.pdbx_strand_id
1 'polypeptide(L)'
;MKNNIEYEKQQEEIRLHNKIDTFFDNFTIGTLLNKSGIRKMRGISPVTMLKAIFILPFEGNNFFRGIVSDNRQEFKKDAAYELLKGPRYNWRKLLLFLAVRIVCVLGLLTDKDRKKVLIIDDSTYDRSHSKFVELLARVYDHSDKRYLRGFKMLTVGWSDGASFLPLDFVLLSSEKEKNRLQGIT
;
A
#
# COMPACT_ATOMS: atom_id res chain seq x y z
N MET A 1 23.08 20.50 -22.34
CA MET A 1 22.38 20.49 -21.05
C MET A 1 21.13 19.60 -21.03
N LYS A 2 20.17 19.70 -21.96
CA LYS A 2 18.97 18.83 -21.95
C LYS A 2 19.27 17.32 -21.96
N ASN A 3 20.20 16.89 -22.80
CA ASN A 3 20.57 15.46 -22.93
C ASN A 3 21.17 14.86 -21.63
N ASN A 4 21.84 15.68 -20.82
CA ASN A 4 22.45 15.21 -19.56
C ASN A 4 21.38 14.98 -18.49
N ILE A 5 20.37 15.86 -18.43
CA ILE A 5 19.24 15.73 -17.47
C ILE A 5 18.36 14.53 -17.81
N GLU A 6 18.17 14.26 -19.09
CA GLU A 6 17.38 13.11 -19.55
C GLU A 6 18.10 11.77 -19.28
N TYR A 7 19.41 11.75 -19.46
CA TYR A 7 20.26 10.61 -19.13
C TYR A 7 20.28 10.34 -17.60
N GLU A 8 20.41 11.38 -16.78
CA GLU A 8 20.40 11.25 -15.31
C GLU A 8 19.06 10.69 -14.81
N LYS A 9 17.93 11.20 -15.33
CA LYS A 9 16.59 10.65 -15.00
C LYS A 9 16.46 9.18 -15.37
N GLN A 10 16.92 8.80 -16.54
CA GLN A 10 16.88 7.40 -16.98
C GLN A 10 17.72 6.48 -16.08
N GLN A 11 18.88 6.95 -15.62
CA GLN A 11 19.72 6.21 -14.68
C GLN A 11 19.06 6.09 -13.29
N GLU A 12 18.36 7.11 -12.85
CA GLU A 12 17.60 7.07 -11.58
C GLU A 12 16.42 6.09 -11.66
N GLU A 13 15.68 6.06 -12.76
CA GLU A 13 14.62 5.06 -13.00
C GLU A 13 15.19 3.64 -12.95
N ILE A 14 16.28 3.36 -13.66
CA ILE A 14 16.92 2.05 -13.63
C ILE A 14 17.35 1.65 -12.22
N ARG A 15 17.94 2.57 -11.46
CA ARG A 15 18.34 2.32 -10.07
C ARG A 15 17.14 2.04 -9.16
N LEU A 16 16.03 2.73 -9.36
CA LEU A 16 14.80 2.51 -8.61
C LEU A 16 14.24 1.11 -8.89
N HIS A 17 14.12 0.74 -10.17
CA HIS A 17 13.65 -0.59 -10.56
C HIS A 17 14.52 -1.69 -9.95
N ASN A 18 15.84 -1.57 -10.04
CA ASN A 18 16.78 -2.54 -9.45
C ASN A 18 16.64 -2.67 -7.92
N LYS A 19 16.40 -1.55 -7.21
CA LYS A 19 16.15 -1.58 -5.76
C LYS A 19 14.85 -2.29 -5.42
N ILE A 20 13.79 -2.08 -6.20
CA ILE A 20 12.51 -2.75 -6.01
C ILE A 20 12.65 -4.25 -6.30
N ASP A 21 13.33 -4.62 -7.37
CA ASP A 21 13.59 -6.02 -7.68
C ASP A 21 14.35 -6.71 -6.54
N THR A 22 15.43 -6.09 -6.08
CA THR A 22 16.20 -6.57 -4.93
C THR A 22 15.34 -6.73 -3.68
N PHE A 23 14.45 -5.76 -3.39
CA PHE A 23 13.52 -5.86 -2.27
C PHE A 23 12.55 -7.04 -2.43
N PHE A 24 11.96 -7.20 -3.60
CA PHE A 24 11.03 -8.31 -3.86
C PHE A 24 11.70 -9.67 -3.73
N ASP A 25 12.96 -9.79 -4.15
CA ASP A 25 13.73 -11.02 -4.07
C ASP A 25 14.19 -11.31 -2.63
N ASN A 26 14.79 -10.34 -1.95
CA ASN A 26 15.27 -10.48 -0.57
C ASN A 26 14.15 -10.88 0.40
N PHE A 27 12.97 -10.28 0.25
CA PHE A 27 11.80 -10.61 1.05
C PHE A 27 10.95 -11.73 0.47
N THR A 28 11.37 -12.33 -0.67
CA THR A 28 10.68 -13.43 -1.36
C THR A 28 9.18 -13.18 -1.52
N ILE A 29 8.82 -11.97 -2.00
CA ILE A 29 7.43 -11.50 -2.10
C ILE A 29 6.55 -12.47 -2.89
N GLY A 30 7.08 -13.11 -3.94
CA GLY A 30 6.36 -14.14 -4.70
C GLY A 30 5.89 -15.31 -3.84
N THR A 31 6.73 -15.76 -2.91
CA THR A 31 6.36 -16.81 -1.96
C THR A 31 5.30 -16.34 -0.98
N LEU A 32 5.39 -15.09 -0.50
CA LEU A 32 4.40 -14.52 0.41
C LEU A 32 3.04 -14.33 -0.26
N LEU A 33 3.02 -13.89 -1.52
CA LEU A 33 1.81 -13.82 -2.34
C LEU A 33 1.10 -15.17 -2.41
N ASN A 34 1.85 -16.22 -2.76
CA ASN A 34 1.31 -17.58 -2.83
C ASN A 34 0.74 -18.05 -1.49
N LYS A 35 1.44 -17.83 -0.38
CA LYS A 35 0.98 -18.17 0.98
C LYS A 35 -0.26 -17.37 1.41
N SER A 36 -0.46 -16.20 0.82
CA SER A 36 -1.64 -15.35 1.06
C SER A 36 -2.81 -15.65 0.10
N GLY A 37 -2.69 -16.71 -0.70
CA GLY A 37 -3.71 -17.10 -1.68
C GLY A 37 -3.72 -16.22 -2.94
N ILE A 38 -2.75 -15.30 -3.07
CA ILE A 38 -2.65 -14.39 -4.21
C ILE A 38 -1.82 -15.08 -5.29
N ARG A 39 -2.51 -15.88 -6.08
CA ARG A 39 -1.91 -16.66 -7.16
C ARG A 39 -2.81 -16.69 -8.38
N LYS A 40 -2.21 -16.75 -9.55
CA LYS A 40 -2.91 -16.84 -10.84
C LYS A 40 -2.44 -18.10 -11.58
N MET A 41 -3.36 -18.80 -12.17
CA MET A 41 -3.07 -20.04 -12.89
C MET A 41 -2.64 -19.76 -14.34
N ARG A 42 -3.05 -18.62 -14.91
CA ARG A 42 -2.77 -18.24 -16.30
C ARG A 42 -2.57 -16.73 -16.43
N GLY A 43 -1.79 -16.31 -17.44
CA GLY A 43 -1.50 -14.90 -17.75
C GLY A 43 -0.36 -14.32 -16.90
N ILE A 44 -0.32 -12.99 -16.78
CA ILE A 44 0.75 -12.26 -16.10
C ILE A 44 0.78 -12.61 -14.60
N SER A 45 1.98 -12.78 -14.08
CA SER A 45 2.16 -13.18 -12.68
C SER A 45 1.70 -12.09 -11.70
N PRO A 46 1.12 -12.44 -10.54
CA PRO A 46 0.80 -11.46 -9.50
C PRO A 46 2.01 -10.65 -9.02
N VAL A 47 3.21 -11.24 -9.04
CA VAL A 47 4.46 -10.56 -8.68
C VAL A 47 4.74 -9.41 -9.65
N THR A 48 4.67 -9.67 -10.96
CA THR A 48 4.89 -8.66 -11.99
C THR A 48 3.90 -7.51 -11.86
N MET A 49 2.61 -7.83 -11.70
CA MET A 49 1.58 -6.81 -11.53
C MET A 49 1.75 -6.03 -10.22
N LEU A 50 2.11 -6.70 -9.12
CA LEU A 50 2.36 -6.03 -7.85
C LEU A 50 3.57 -5.11 -7.91
N LYS A 51 4.68 -5.52 -8.57
CA LYS A 51 5.85 -4.67 -8.78
C LYS A 51 5.47 -3.38 -9.53
N ALA A 52 4.71 -3.50 -10.62
CA ALA A 52 4.26 -2.35 -11.41
C ALA A 52 3.34 -1.40 -10.62
N ILE A 53 2.53 -1.91 -9.69
CA ILE A 53 1.70 -1.07 -8.82
C ILE A 53 2.54 -0.47 -7.68
N PHE A 54 3.47 -1.25 -7.13
CA PHE A 54 4.29 -0.85 -5.99
C PHE A 54 5.26 0.29 -6.33
N ILE A 55 5.74 0.37 -7.57
CA ILE A 55 6.67 1.43 -7.99
C ILE A 55 6.01 2.80 -8.11
N LEU A 56 4.70 2.87 -8.37
CA LEU A 56 3.99 4.11 -8.69
C LEU A 56 4.21 5.26 -7.70
N PRO A 57 4.13 5.06 -6.36
CA PRO A 57 4.37 6.14 -5.42
C PRO A 57 5.79 6.71 -5.49
N PHE A 58 6.78 5.88 -5.81
CA PHE A 58 8.19 6.28 -5.91
C PHE A 58 8.46 7.08 -7.19
N GLU A 59 7.65 6.88 -8.23
CA GLU A 59 7.69 7.66 -9.47
C GLU A 59 6.79 8.90 -9.42
N GLY A 60 6.13 9.17 -8.29
CA GLY A 60 5.13 10.24 -8.19
C GLY A 60 3.89 10.00 -9.05
N ASN A 61 3.64 8.74 -9.43
CA ASN A 61 2.51 8.32 -10.23
C ASN A 61 1.35 7.81 -9.37
N ASN A 62 0.15 7.82 -9.93
CA ASN A 62 -1.01 7.15 -9.37
C ASN A 62 -1.46 5.99 -10.28
N PHE A 63 -2.38 5.17 -9.77
CA PHE A 63 -2.86 3.99 -10.49
C PHE A 63 -3.44 4.32 -11.87
N PHE A 64 -4.17 5.42 -12.01
CA PHE A 64 -4.74 5.82 -13.29
C PHE A 64 -3.65 6.16 -14.31
N ARG A 65 -2.69 6.99 -13.94
CA ARG A 65 -1.61 7.41 -14.84
C ARG A 65 -0.65 6.27 -15.18
N GLY A 66 -0.24 5.49 -14.17
CA GLY A 66 0.80 4.47 -14.37
C GLY A 66 0.28 3.11 -14.83
N ILE A 67 -1.03 2.81 -14.65
CA ILE A 67 -1.60 1.50 -15.04
C ILE A 67 -2.71 1.65 -16.10
N VAL A 68 -3.63 2.60 -15.90
CA VAL A 68 -4.80 2.70 -16.79
C VAL A 68 -4.48 3.42 -18.10
N SER A 69 -3.69 4.50 -18.02
CA SER A 69 -3.33 5.34 -19.17
C SER A 69 -2.01 4.96 -19.81
N ASP A 70 -1.17 4.17 -19.13
CA ASP A 70 0.13 3.77 -19.63
C ASP A 70 0.04 2.46 -20.42
N ASN A 71 0.40 2.53 -21.71
CA ASN A 71 0.42 1.37 -22.59
C ASN A 71 1.75 0.57 -22.53
N ARG A 72 2.70 0.98 -21.68
CA ARG A 72 4.00 0.29 -21.54
C ARG A 72 3.91 -0.98 -20.69
N GLN A 73 2.82 -1.17 -19.95
CA GLN A 73 2.61 -2.33 -19.09
C GLN A 73 2.29 -3.59 -19.93
N GLU A 74 2.84 -4.71 -19.51
CA GLU A 74 2.56 -6.04 -20.11
C GLU A 74 1.11 -6.51 -19.87
N PHE A 75 0.34 -5.79 -19.06
CA PHE A 75 -1.03 -6.14 -18.67
C PHE A 75 -1.97 -4.93 -18.77
N LYS A 76 -3.23 -5.20 -19.01
CA LYS A 76 -4.28 -4.20 -19.09
C LYS A 76 -4.85 -3.88 -17.71
N LYS A 77 -5.51 -2.73 -17.59
CA LYS A 77 -6.18 -2.26 -16.37
C LYS A 77 -7.07 -3.31 -15.70
N ASP A 78 -7.79 -4.10 -16.50
CA ASP A 78 -8.73 -5.09 -15.97
C ASP A 78 -8.01 -6.20 -15.19
N ALA A 79 -6.83 -6.64 -15.65
CA ALA A 79 -6.02 -7.62 -14.94
C ALA A 79 -5.50 -7.07 -13.58
N ALA A 80 -5.17 -5.78 -13.54
CA ALA A 80 -4.77 -5.12 -12.29
C ALA A 80 -5.95 -4.97 -11.32
N TYR A 81 -7.14 -4.62 -11.83
CA TYR A 81 -8.35 -4.57 -10.99
C TYR A 81 -8.75 -5.95 -10.48
N GLU A 82 -8.66 -7.00 -11.30
CA GLU A 82 -8.89 -8.38 -10.86
C GLU A 82 -7.94 -8.79 -9.73
N LEU A 83 -6.65 -8.42 -9.85
CA LEU A 83 -5.68 -8.66 -8.79
C LEU A 83 -6.07 -7.96 -7.50
N LEU A 84 -6.42 -6.67 -7.56
CA LEU A 84 -6.72 -5.87 -6.37
C LEU A 84 -8.06 -6.25 -5.71
N LYS A 85 -9.05 -6.66 -6.50
CA LYS A 85 -10.41 -6.96 -6.04
C LYS A 85 -10.67 -8.45 -5.78
N GLY A 86 -9.70 -9.32 -6.01
CA GLY A 86 -9.88 -10.76 -5.89
C GLY A 86 -10.37 -11.17 -4.49
N PRO A 87 -11.61 -11.69 -4.33
CA PRO A 87 -12.21 -11.94 -3.02
C PRO A 87 -11.52 -13.07 -2.24
N ARG A 88 -10.74 -13.88 -2.93
CA ARG A 88 -9.95 -14.98 -2.33
C ARG A 88 -8.55 -14.54 -1.87
N TYR A 89 -8.15 -13.30 -2.17
CA TYR A 89 -6.82 -12.80 -1.89
C TYR A 89 -6.76 -12.17 -0.50
N ASN A 90 -5.89 -12.70 0.34
CA ASN A 90 -5.72 -12.18 1.69
C ASN A 90 -4.56 -11.19 1.76
N TRP A 91 -4.81 -9.94 1.39
CA TRP A 91 -3.83 -8.85 1.41
C TRP A 91 -3.33 -8.53 2.83
N ARG A 92 -4.20 -8.65 3.84
CA ARG A 92 -3.81 -8.47 5.25
C ARG A 92 -2.78 -9.52 5.68
N LYS A 93 -2.97 -10.77 5.26
CA LYS A 93 -2.02 -11.85 5.51
C LYS A 93 -0.69 -11.61 4.81
N LEU A 94 -0.70 -11.07 3.59
CA LEU A 94 0.52 -10.67 2.88
C LEU A 94 1.27 -9.59 3.66
N LEU A 95 0.58 -8.53 4.09
CA LEU A 95 1.16 -7.44 4.86
C LEU A 95 1.80 -7.97 6.15
N LEU A 96 1.09 -8.81 6.90
CA LEU A 96 1.59 -9.40 8.14
C LEU A 96 2.82 -10.29 7.92
N PHE A 97 2.82 -11.13 6.89
CA PHE A 97 3.97 -11.97 6.57
C PHE A 97 5.20 -11.14 6.18
N LEU A 98 5.00 -10.08 5.40
CA LEU A 98 6.07 -9.17 5.03
C LEU A 98 6.61 -8.44 6.27
N ALA A 99 5.70 -7.93 7.11
CA ALA A 99 6.06 -7.25 8.35
C ALA A 99 6.90 -8.14 9.27
N VAL A 100 6.51 -9.39 9.47
CA VAL A 100 7.30 -10.35 10.27
C VAL A 100 8.71 -10.51 9.72
N ARG A 101 8.88 -10.63 8.41
CA ARG A 101 10.22 -10.74 7.80
C ARG A 101 11.05 -9.49 7.99
N ILE A 102 10.46 -8.31 7.80
CA ILE A 102 11.16 -7.04 8.00
C ILE A 102 11.56 -6.88 9.46
N VAL A 103 10.67 -7.18 10.42
CA VAL A 103 10.99 -7.14 11.86
C VAL A 103 12.14 -8.09 12.22
N CYS A 104 12.17 -9.30 11.63
CA CYS A 104 13.29 -10.21 11.83
C CYS A 104 14.61 -9.62 11.33
N VAL A 105 14.63 -9.03 10.15
CA VAL A 105 15.84 -8.37 9.60
C VAL A 105 16.27 -7.18 10.47
N LEU A 106 15.32 -6.31 10.84
CA LEU A 106 15.58 -5.17 11.73
C LEU A 106 16.15 -5.63 13.08
N GLY A 107 15.61 -6.72 13.64
CA GLY A 107 16.11 -7.29 14.90
C GLY A 107 17.55 -7.81 14.84
N LEU A 108 18.07 -8.13 13.65
CA LEU A 108 19.47 -8.49 13.45
C LEU A 108 20.39 -7.27 13.30
N LEU A 109 19.84 -6.15 12.86
CA LEU A 109 20.58 -4.91 12.55
C LEU A 109 20.55 -3.90 13.71
N THR A 110 19.67 -4.12 14.70
CA THR A 110 19.44 -3.18 15.78
C THR A 110 19.89 -3.74 17.13
N ASP A 111 20.18 -2.84 18.08
CA ASP A 111 20.54 -3.21 19.44
C ASP A 111 19.42 -4.01 20.12
N LYS A 112 19.80 -5.04 20.89
CA LYS A 112 18.87 -5.90 21.62
C LYS A 112 18.14 -5.19 22.76
N ASP A 113 18.71 -4.09 23.26
CA ASP A 113 18.14 -3.30 24.36
C ASP A 113 17.03 -2.36 23.91
N ARG A 114 16.77 -2.24 22.61
CA ARG A 114 15.66 -1.41 22.10
C ARG A 114 14.30 -1.96 22.52
N LYS A 115 13.50 -1.08 23.09
CA LYS A 115 12.13 -1.42 23.47
C LYS A 115 11.28 -1.56 22.21
N LYS A 116 10.64 -2.72 22.07
CA LYS A 116 9.69 -3.02 21.00
C LYS A 116 8.28 -2.77 21.51
N VAL A 117 7.53 -1.97 20.77
CA VAL A 117 6.17 -1.57 21.14
C VAL A 117 5.20 -1.78 19.99
N LEU A 118 3.93 -2.01 20.32
CA LEU A 118 2.82 -1.89 19.38
C LEU A 118 2.21 -0.51 19.53
N ILE A 119 1.96 0.13 18.41
CA ILE A 119 1.35 1.47 18.32
C ILE A 119 0.00 1.28 17.64
N ILE A 120 -1.06 1.83 18.25
CA ILE A 120 -2.39 1.90 17.65
C ILE A 120 -2.71 3.38 17.49
N ASP A 121 -2.98 3.79 16.26
CA ASP A 121 -3.27 5.19 15.93
C ASP A 121 -4.44 5.29 14.95
N ASP A 122 -5.25 6.34 15.09
CA ASP A 122 -6.31 6.66 14.15
C ASP A 122 -5.97 7.92 13.34
N SER A 123 -6.05 7.80 12.04
CA SER A 123 -5.86 8.91 11.11
C SER A 123 -7.10 9.17 10.27
N THR A 124 -7.27 10.41 9.85
CA THR A 124 -8.38 10.82 8.99
C THR A 124 -7.98 10.74 7.53
N TYR A 125 -8.78 10.06 6.73
CA TYR A 125 -8.56 9.92 5.30
C TYR A 125 -9.53 10.82 4.54
N ASP A 126 -9.03 11.94 4.01
CA ASP A 126 -9.84 12.89 3.25
C ASP A 126 -10.27 12.30 1.90
N ARG A 127 -11.57 12.34 1.65
CA ARG A 127 -12.24 11.93 0.41
C ARG A 127 -13.25 12.98 -0.04
N SER A 128 -12.99 14.24 0.24
CA SER A 128 -13.91 15.35 -0.03
C SER A 128 -14.36 15.43 -1.49
N HIS A 129 -13.50 15.04 -2.42
CA HIS A 129 -13.80 15.01 -3.85
C HIS A 129 -14.52 13.72 -4.32
N SER A 130 -14.66 12.72 -3.46
CA SER A 130 -15.29 11.47 -3.82
C SER A 130 -16.81 11.53 -3.66
N LYS A 131 -17.54 10.96 -4.63
CA LYS A 131 -19.02 10.91 -4.62
C LYS A 131 -19.56 9.54 -4.19
N PHE A 132 -18.89 8.47 -4.62
CA PHE A 132 -19.34 7.09 -4.48
C PHE A 132 -18.20 6.23 -3.93
N VAL A 133 -17.91 6.37 -2.66
CA VAL A 133 -16.93 5.54 -1.94
C VAL A 133 -17.63 4.89 -0.76
N GLU A 134 -17.53 3.58 -0.67
CA GLU A 134 -17.97 2.82 0.50
C GLU A 134 -17.35 3.40 1.77
N LEU A 135 -18.06 3.35 2.88
CA LEU A 135 -17.67 3.93 4.17
C LEU A 135 -17.60 5.46 4.21
N LEU A 136 -17.94 6.17 3.13
CA LEU A 136 -17.89 7.63 3.10
C LEU A 136 -18.79 8.23 4.18
N ALA A 137 -18.21 9.05 5.05
CA ALA A 137 -18.91 9.68 6.16
C ALA A 137 -18.40 11.10 6.41
N ARG A 138 -19.17 11.84 7.20
CA ARG A 138 -18.71 13.09 7.80
C ARG A 138 -17.92 12.73 9.06
N VAL A 139 -16.60 12.86 8.99
CA VAL A 139 -15.67 12.54 10.07
C VAL A 139 -14.99 13.80 10.61
N TYR A 140 -14.69 13.81 11.90
CA TYR A 140 -13.98 14.92 12.52
C TYR A 140 -12.49 14.66 12.47
N ASP A 141 -11.75 15.64 11.93
CA ASP A 141 -10.31 15.67 11.95
C ASP A 141 -9.81 16.45 13.17
N HIS A 142 -9.12 15.75 14.06
CA HIS A 142 -8.62 16.35 15.29
C HIS A 142 -7.42 17.28 15.05
N SER A 143 -6.64 17.04 14.00
CA SER A 143 -5.48 17.85 13.65
C SER A 143 -5.90 19.21 13.10
N ASP A 144 -6.84 19.21 12.15
CA ASP A 144 -7.37 20.41 11.51
C ASP A 144 -8.57 21.00 12.25
N LYS A 145 -9.07 20.34 13.31
CA LYS A 145 -10.23 20.74 14.11
C LYS A 145 -11.49 21.04 13.28
N ARG A 146 -11.71 20.29 12.22
CA ARG A 146 -12.85 20.46 11.30
C ARG A 146 -13.48 19.14 10.90
N TYR A 147 -14.71 19.22 10.42
CA TYR A 147 -15.36 18.08 9.77
C TYR A 147 -14.99 18.04 8.30
N LEU A 148 -14.70 16.84 7.80
CA LEU A 148 -14.48 16.59 6.39
C LEU A 148 -15.26 15.36 5.92
N ARG A 149 -15.32 15.16 4.62
CA ARG A 149 -15.88 13.94 4.00
C ARG A 149 -14.77 12.93 3.82
N GLY A 150 -14.93 11.76 4.41
CA GLY A 150 -13.90 10.74 4.36
C GLY A 150 -14.24 9.55 5.25
N PHE A 151 -13.23 8.93 5.77
CA PHE A 151 -13.32 7.86 6.76
C PHE A 151 -12.11 7.88 7.69
N LYS A 152 -12.22 7.18 8.80
CA LYS A 152 -11.10 6.95 9.71
C LYS A 152 -10.33 5.70 9.28
N MET A 153 -9.02 5.74 9.44
CA MET A 153 -8.16 4.57 9.28
C MET A 153 -7.47 4.30 10.62
N LEU A 154 -7.84 3.19 11.25
CA LEU A 154 -7.16 2.71 12.44
C LEU A 154 -6.00 1.82 12.00
N THR A 155 -4.80 2.17 12.38
CA THR A 155 -3.58 1.46 12.02
C THR A 155 -2.95 0.84 13.27
N VAL A 156 -2.52 -0.41 13.15
CA VAL A 156 -1.66 -1.08 14.12
C VAL A 156 -0.26 -1.18 13.53
N GLY A 157 0.72 -0.66 14.24
CA GLY A 157 2.12 -0.69 13.83
C GLY A 157 3.02 -1.25 14.92
N TRP A 158 4.19 -1.71 14.49
CA TRP A 158 5.30 -2.10 15.34
C TRP A 158 6.39 -1.02 15.27
N SER A 159 7.04 -0.76 16.40
CA SER A 159 8.19 0.13 16.45
C SER A 159 9.24 -0.37 17.44
N ASP A 160 10.51 -0.10 17.12
CA ASP A 160 11.67 -0.28 18.00
C ASP A 160 12.26 1.04 18.47
N GLY A 161 11.50 2.13 18.29
CA GLY A 161 11.91 3.49 18.61
C GLY A 161 12.61 4.23 17.48
N ALA A 162 13.23 3.53 16.52
CA ALA A 162 13.87 4.12 15.34
C ALA A 162 13.13 3.79 14.04
N SER A 163 12.49 2.61 13.99
CA SER A 163 11.73 2.14 12.84
C SER A 163 10.25 2.06 13.20
N PHE A 164 9.40 2.33 12.23
CA PHE A 164 7.95 2.08 12.32
C PHE A 164 7.52 1.20 11.15
N LEU A 165 6.74 0.18 11.44
CA LEU A 165 6.24 -0.76 10.43
C LEU A 165 4.74 -1.01 10.63
N PRO A 166 3.90 -0.67 9.66
CA PRO A 166 2.47 -1.00 9.73
C PRO A 166 2.29 -2.52 9.64
N LEU A 167 1.51 -3.07 10.57
CA LEU A 167 1.18 -4.49 10.63
C LEU A 167 -0.19 -4.78 10.04
N ASP A 168 -1.16 -3.92 10.33
CA ASP A 168 -2.54 -4.06 9.90
C ASP A 168 -3.27 -2.71 9.96
N PHE A 169 -4.37 -2.60 9.22
CA PHE A 169 -5.23 -1.44 9.28
C PHE A 169 -6.70 -1.81 9.03
N VAL A 170 -7.59 -0.96 9.48
CA VAL A 170 -9.02 -1.05 9.18
C VAL A 170 -9.58 0.33 8.87
N LEU A 171 -10.46 0.38 7.87
CA LEU A 171 -11.18 1.60 7.54
C LEU A 171 -12.51 1.61 8.28
N LEU A 172 -12.81 2.73 8.92
CA LEU A 172 -13.97 2.92 9.77
C LEU A 172 -14.84 4.06 9.23
N SER A 173 -16.12 3.80 9.09
CA SER A 173 -17.13 4.83 8.86
C SER A 173 -17.58 5.45 10.18
N SER A 174 -18.50 6.41 10.14
CA SER A 174 -19.09 6.96 11.34
C SER A 174 -20.04 5.96 12.03
N GLU A 175 -19.94 5.83 13.35
CA GLU A 175 -20.92 5.10 14.16
C GLU A 175 -22.32 5.71 14.00
N LYS A 176 -22.40 7.04 13.99
CA LYS A 176 -23.66 7.77 13.83
C LYS A 176 -24.16 7.71 12.40
N GLU A 177 -25.29 7.05 12.18
CA GLU A 177 -25.89 6.85 10.87
C GLU A 177 -26.12 8.15 10.10
N LYS A 178 -26.54 9.21 10.76
CA LYS A 178 -26.74 10.56 10.17
C LYS A 178 -25.47 11.16 9.55
N ASN A 179 -24.30 10.68 9.93
CA ASN A 179 -23.02 11.11 9.37
C ASN A 179 -22.56 10.25 8.19
N ARG A 180 -23.19 9.11 7.96
CA ARG A 180 -22.88 8.23 6.82
C ARG A 180 -23.46 8.84 5.56
N LEU A 181 -22.61 9.03 4.56
CA LEU A 181 -23.00 9.64 3.29
C LEU A 181 -23.38 8.61 2.24
N GLN A 182 -23.06 7.35 2.51
CA GLN A 182 -23.41 6.20 1.67
C GLN A 182 -23.81 5.04 2.56
N GLY A 183 -24.73 4.21 2.09
CA GLY A 183 -25.11 3.00 2.80
C GLY A 183 -23.89 2.08 3.00
N ILE A 184 -23.76 1.56 4.20
CA ILE A 184 -22.83 0.47 4.50
C ILE A 184 -23.67 -0.80 4.30
N THR A 185 -23.26 -1.62 3.35
CA THR A 185 -23.77 -2.97 3.14
C THR A 185 -23.05 -3.96 4.02
#